data_09c4fd0d93dff7ba5ac54c1eba91954f
#
_entry.id   09c4fd0d93dff7ba5ac54c1eba91954f
#
_cell.length_a   1.000
_cell.length_b   1.000
_cell.length_c   1.000
_cell.angle_alpha   90.00
_cell.angle_beta   90.00
_cell.angle_gamma   90.00
#
_symmetry.space_group_name_H-M   'P 1'
#
loop_
_entity.id
_entity.type
_entity.pdbx_description
1 polymer ?
#
loop_
_entity_poly.entity_id
_entity_poly.type
_entity_poly.pdbx_seq_one_letter_code
_entity_poly.pdbx_strand_id
1 'polypeptide(L)'
;SLLELGLLNARGRLLTDEEVDGERIARLTDTVYITQNDIREVQMAKGAIAAGISLMARELGLEISQIDKVLLAGAFGSFLKPESACRIGLLPAELLKKITAVGNAAGSGAKMMVCSKDEFTRTDELISHIEFIELASLPDFQHEFAKNMRF
;
A
#
# COMPACT_ATOMS: atom_id res chain seq x y z
N SER A 1 -11.29 -4.46 -13.39
CA SER A 1 -11.55 -3.83 -12.07
C SER A 1 -12.86 -3.04 -12.12
N LEU A 2 -13.43 -2.70 -10.96
CA LEU A 2 -14.66 -1.88 -10.88
C LEU A 2 -14.49 -0.50 -11.55
N LEU A 3 -13.29 0.06 -11.51
CA LEU A 3 -12.95 1.31 -12.21
C LEU A 3 -13.06 1.15 -13.75
N GLU A 4 -12.50 0.07 -14.30
CA GLU A 4 -12.55 -0.21 -15.74
C GLU A 4 -13.96 -0.52 -16.23
N LEU A 5 -14.75 -1.17 -15.40
CA LEU A 5 -16.16 -1.47 -15.70
C LEU A 5 -17.08 -0.25 -15.54
N GLY A 6 -16.56 0.89 -15.09
CA GLY A 6 -17.37 2.09 -14.82
C GLY A 6 -18.32 1.94 -13.63
N LEU A 7 -18.12 0.94 -12.79
CA LEU A 7 -18.93 0.69 -11.59
C LEU A 7 -18.44 1.44 -10.35
N LEU A 8 -17.26 2.06 -10.45
CA LEU A 8 -16.65 2.87 -9.41
C LEU A 8 -16.07 4.14 -10.02
N ASN A 9 -16.39 5.30 -9.45
CA ASN A 9 -15.79 6.55 -9.89
C ASN A 9 -14.48 6.88 -9.14
N ALA A 10 -13.73 7.87 -9.62
CA ALA A 10 -12.46 8.31 -9.02
C ALA A 10 -12.60 8.83 -7.58
N ARG A 11 -13.79 9.17 -7.12
CA ARG A 11 -14.05 9.59 -5.74
C ARG A 11 -14.41 8.42 -4.81
N GLY A 12 -14.41 7.18 -5.34
CA GLY A 12 -14.72 5.98 -4.57
C GLY A 12 -16.22 5.75 -4.36
N ARG A 13 -17.10 6.34 -5.19
CA ARG A 13 -18.54 6.06 -5.14
C ARG A 13 -18.87 4.93 -6.11
N LEU A 14 -19.54 3.90 -5.60
CA LEU A 14 -20.15 2.86 -6.44
C LEU A 14 -21.29 3.47 -7.27
N LEU A 15 -21.31 3.13 -8.54
CA LEU A 15 -22.30 3.61 -9.54
C LEU A 15 -23.34 2.53 -9.91
N THR A 16 -23.51 1.56 -9.02
CA THR A 16 -24.52 0.50 -9.12
C THR A 16 -25.80 0.93 -8.43
N ASP A 17 -26.93 0.36 -8.87
CA ASP A 17 -28.25 0.56 -8.23
C ASP A 17 -28.61 -0.59 -7.28
N GLU A 18 -27.74 -1.60 -7.16
CA GLU A 18 -27.95 -2.75 -6.28
C GLU A 18 -27.60 -2.41 -4.84
N GLU A 19 -28.46 -2.80 -3.90
CA GLU A 19 -28.29 -2.58 -2.47
C GLU A 19 -28.57 -3.85 -1.67
N VAL A 20 -27.82 -4.04 -0.58
CA VAL A 20 -28.04 -5.07 0.43
C VAL A 20 -28.01 -4.38 1.79
N ASP A 21 -29.03 -4.62 2.64
CA ASP A 21 -29.18 -4.03 3.96
C ASP A 21 -29.11 -2.48 3.96
N GLY A 22 -29.55 -1.85 2.87
CA GLY A 22 -29.53 -0.39 2.70
C GLY A 22 -28.16 0.18 2.31
N GLU A 23 -27.19 -0.67 2.00
CA GLU A 23 -25.87 -0.27 1.52
C GLU A 23 -25.69 -0.64 0.04
N ARG A 24 -25.16 0.30 -0.74
CA ARG A 24 -24.85 0.08 -2.16
C ARG A 24 -23.72 -0.92 -2.32
N ILE A 25 -23.92 -1.88 -3.23
CA ILE A 25 -22.95 -2.94 -3.49
C ILE A 25 -22.56 -3.03 -4.95
N ALA A 26 -21.39 -3.63 -5.22
CA ALA A 26 -21.00 -4.15 -6.53
C ALA A 26 -20.83 -5.66 -6.44
N ARG A 27 -21.68 -6.40 -7.14
CA ARG A 27 -21.65 -7.86 -7.13
C ARG A 27 -20.51 -8.38 -7.98
N LEU A 28 -19.72 -9.30 -7.42
CA LEU A 28 -18.60 -9.97 -8.10
C LEU A 28 -18.96 -11.37 -8.56
N THR A 29 -19.76 -12.09 -7.76
CA THR A 29 -20.34 -13.41 -8.05
C THR A 29 -21.74 -13.46 -7.47
N ASP A 30 -22.48 -14.55 -7.64
CA ASP A 30 -23.83 -14.71 -7.07
C ASP A 30 -23.86 -14.56 -5.55
N THR A 31 -22.73 -14.84 -4.86
CA THR A 31 -22.64 -14.83 -3.39
C THR A 31 -21.64 -13.86 -2.83
N VAL A 32 -20.80 -13.21 -3.68
CA VAL A 32 -19.74 -12.28 -3.23
C VAL A 32 -19.98 -10.90 -3.81
N TYR A 33 -19.99 -9.91 -2.98
CA TYR A 33 -20.10 -8.50 -3.36
C TYR A 33 -19.15 -7.62 -2.54
N ILE A 34 -18.91 -6.43 -3.04
CA ILE A 34 -18.15 -5.36 -2.37
C ILE A 34 -19.14 -4.25 -2.04
N THR A 35 -19.13 -3.78 -0.81
CA THR A 35 -19.98 -2.69 -0.34
C THR A 35 -19.33 -1.32 -0.57
N GLN A 36 -20.14 -0.26 -0.46
CA GLN A 36 -19.60 1.11 -0.48
C GLN A 36 -18.66 1.35 0.72
N ASN A 37 -18.90 0.71 1.85
CA ASN A 37 -18.04 0.83 3.02
C ASN A 37 -16.69 0.14 2.80
N ASP A 38 -16.66 -1.05 2.19
CA ASP A 38 -15.41 -1.73 1.81
C ASP A 38 -14.53 -0.83 0.91
N ILE A 39 -15.16 -0.11 -0.03
CA ILE A 39 -14.44 0.85 -0.89
C ILE A 39 -13.81 1.97 -0.05
N ARG A 40 -14.50 2.47 0.98
CA ARG A 40 -13.96 3.50 1.88
C ARG A 40 -12.76 3.00 2.68
N GLU A 41 -12.85 1.77 3.21
CA GLU A 41 -11.73 1.14 3.91
C GLU A 41 -10.50 1.01 3.01
N VAL A 42 -10.68 0.57 1.76
CA VAL A 42 -9.61 0.53 0.76
C VAL A 42 -9.04 1.92 0.48
N GLN A 43 -9.89 2.95 0.37
CA GLN A 43 -9.43 4.33 0.16
C GLN A 43 -8.56 4.84 1.31
N MET A 44 -8.97 4.57 2.56
CA MET A 44 -8.19 4.96 3.74
C MET A 44 -6.85 4.23 3.77
N ALA A 45 -6.85 2.90 3.59
CA ALA A 45 -5.62 2.11 3.61
C ALA A 45 -4.63 2.52 2.50
N LYS A 46 -5.12 2.63 1.26
CA LYS A 46 -4.25 3.04 0.14
C LYS A 46 -3.76 4.48 0.27
N GLY A 47 -4.63 5.38 0.76
CA GLY A 47 -4.29 6.78 0.96
C GLY A 47 -3.15 6.95 1.96
N ALA A 48 -3.20 6.22 3.08
CA ALA A 48 -2.15 6.23 4.08
C ALA A 48 -0.81 5.71 3.55
N ILE A 49 -0.83 4.60 2.82
CA ILE A 49 0.39 4.02 2.24
C ILE A 49 0.99 4.95 1.18
N ALA A 50 0.18 5.45 0.24
CA ALA A 50 0.65 6.33 -0.81
C ALA A 50 1.18 7.68 -0.26
N ALA A 51 0.49 8.26 0.73
CA ALA A 51 0.97 9.45 1.43
C ALA A 51 2.30 9.19 2.15
N GLY A 52 2.43 8.05 2.83
CA GLY A 52 3.67 7.64 3.49
C GLY A 52 4.84 7.56 2.52
N ILE A 53 4.66 6.93 1.36
CA ILE A 53 5.69 6.83 0.33
C ILE A 53 6.12 8.22 -0.16
N SER A 54 5.15 9.08 -0.47
CA SER A 54 5.44 10.44 -0.96
C SER A 54 6.16 11.30 0.07
N LEU A 55 5.73 11.22 1.34
CA LEU A 55 6.32 12.00 2.42
C LEU A 55 7.73 11.50 2.77
N MET A 56 7.94 10.18 2.86
CA MET A 56 9.27 9.63 3.13
C MET A 56 10.27 9.96 2.02
N ALA A 57 9.86 9.88 0.75
CA ALA A 57 10.72 10.28 -0.36
C ALA A 57 11.12 11.77 -0.24
N ARG A 58 10.14 12.64 0.08
CA ARG A 58 10.39 14.08 0.27
C ARG A 58 11.30 14.38 1.45
N GLU A 59 11.14 13.71 2.59
CA GLU A 59 12.03 13.86 3.77
C GLU A 59 13.48 13.48 3.44
N LEU A 60 13.65 12.50 2.54
CA LEU A 60 14.97 12.09 2.03
C LEU A 60 15.48 12.96 0.88
N GLY A 61 14.74 13.99 0.45
CA GLY A 61 15.10 14.83 -0.70
C GLY A 61 15.08 14.10 -2.04
N LEU A 62 14.27 13.03 -2.17
CA LEU A 62 14.16 12.19 -3.35
C LEU A 62 12.84 12.43 -4.09
N GLU A 63 12.90 12.45 -5.41
CA GLU A 63 11.73 12.26 -6.26
C GLU A 63 11.35 10.79 -6.32
N ILE A 64 10.07 10.47 -6.45
CA ILE A 64 9.58 9.08 -6.55
C ILE A 64 10.28 8.33 -7.69
N SER A 65 10.55 8.98 -8.81
CA SER A 65 11.26 8.41 -9.97
C SER A 65 12.69 7.94 -9.67
N GLN A 66 13.32 8.50 -8.63
CA GLN A 66 14.68 8.16 -8.20
C GLN A 66 14.74 6.92 -7.32
N ILE A 67 13.59 6.38 -6.89
CA ILE A 67 13.54 5.10 -6.17
C ILE A 67 13.95 4.00 -7.13
N ASP A 68 15.02 3.28 -6.83
CA ASP A 68 15.55 2.21 -7.67
C ASP A 68 14.79 0.90 -7.54
N LYS A 69 14.27 0.60 -6.35
CA LYS A 69 13.65 -0.69 -6.04
C LYS A 69 12.56 -0.56 -4.97
N VAL A 70 11.47 -1.28 -5.18
CA VAL A 70 10.38 -1.43 -4.21
C VAL A 70 10.29 -2.91 -3.83
N LEU A 71 10.45 -3.21 -2.54
CA LEU A 71 10.36 -4.56 -2.02
C LEU A 71 9.02 -4.74 -1.29
N LEU A 72 8.16 -5.62 -1.81
CA LEU A 72 6.92 -5.99 -1.15
C LEU A 72 7.14 -7.23 -0.28
N ALA A 73 7.05 -7.04 1.02
CA ALA A 73 7.25 -8.11 2.01
C ALA A 73 5.94 -8.54 2.68
N GLY A 74 5.98 -9.69 3.34
CA GLY A 74 4.86 -10.25 4.10
C GLY A 74 3.70 -10.70 3.21
N ALA A 75 2.47 -10.58 3.71
CA ALA A 75 1.26 -10.96 2.99
C ALA A 75 1.09 -10.14 1.70
N PHE A 76 1.41 -8.84 1.72
CA PHE A 76 1.41 -8.00 0.52
C PHE A 76 2.35 -8.53 -0.55
N GLY A 77 3.56 -8.96 -0.18
CA GLY A 77 4.52 -9.55 -1.11
C GLY A 77 4.08 -10.90 -1.70
N SER A 78 3.15 -11.60 -1.04
CA SER A 78 2.67 -12.91 -1.49
C SER A 78 1.42 -12.85 -2.35
N PHE A 79 0.50 -11.91 -2.10
CA PHE A 79 -0.84 -11.89 -2.69
C PHE A 79 -1.16 -10.63 -3.49
N LEU A 80 -0.50 -9.52 -3.23
CA LEU A 80 -0.77 -8.28 -3.92
C LEU A 80 -0.15 -8.29 -5.33
N LYS A 81 -0.98 -8.10 -6.36
CA LYS A 81 -0.50 -7.92 -7.74
C LYS A 81 -0.02 -6.49 -7.93
N PRO A 82 1.26 -6.26 -8.30
CA PRO A 82 1.81 -4.92 -8.47
C PRO A 82 0.99 -4.03 -9.41
N GLU A 83 0.49 -4.59 -10.51
CA GLU A 83 -0.34 -3.88 -11.48
C GLU A 83 -1.65 -3.37 -10.85
N SER A 84 -2.27 -4.19 -10.01
CA SER A 84 -3.49 -3.80 -9.30
C SER A 84 -3.23 -2.74 -8.25
N ALA A 85 -2.13 -2.86 -7.51
CA ALA A 85 -1.71 -1.89 -6.50
C ALA A 85 -1.44 -0.50 -7.12
N CYS A 86 -0.71 -0.47 -8.24
CA CYS A 86 -0.45 0.77 -8.97
C CYS A 86 -1.74 1.35 -9.57
N ARG A 87 -2.62 0.49 -10.09
CA ARG A 87 -3.88 0.92 -10.72
C ARG A 87 -4.81 1.64 -9.76
N ILE A 88 -4.91 1.17 -8.52
CA ILE A 88 -5.74 1.82 -7.49
C ILE A 88 -5.02 2.98 -6.80
N GLY A 89 -3.75 3.25 -7.13
CA GLY A 89 -2.94 4.30 -6.52
C GLY A 89 -2.46 3.99 -5.11
N LEU A 90 -2.35 2.70 -4.74
CA LEU A 90 -1.70 2.28 -3.50
C LEU A 90 -0.18 2.43 -3.61
N LEU A 91 0.37 2.16 -4.80
CA LEU A 91 1.77 2.37 -5.15
C LEU A 91 1.85 3.32 -6.36
N PRO A 92 2.86 4.20 -6.42
CA PRO A 92 3.08 5.05 -7.59
C PRO A 92 3.24 4.24 -8.87
N ALA A 93 2.49 4.60 -9.92
CA ALA A 93 2.47 3.86 -11.18
C ALA A 93 3.84 3.80 -11.87
N GLU A 94 4.66 4.83 -11.71
CA GLU A 94 6.02 4.91 -12.26
C GLU A 94 6.99 3.88 -11.66
N LEU A 95 6.67 3.35 -10.48
CA LEU A 95 7.48 2.32 -9.81
C LEU A 95 7.12 0.89 -10.22
N LEU A 96 6.10 0.67 -11.05
CA LEU A 96 5.59 -0.67 -11.39
C LEU A 96 6.70 -1.65 -11.81
N LYS A 97 7.62 -1.21 -12.67
CA LYS A 97 8.72 -2.04 -13.17
C LYS A 97 9.84 -2.28 -12.14
N LYS A 98 9.82 -1.56 -11.03
CA LYS A 98 10.82 -1.62 -9.95
C LYS A 98 10.34 -2.45 -8.75
N ILE A 99 9.10 -2.96 -8.79
CA ILE A 99 8.50 -3.73 -7.70
C ILE A 99 8.96 -5.18 -7.76
N THR A 100 9.40 -5.70 -6.61
CA THR A 100 9.79 -7.11 -6.41
C THR A 100 9.12 -7.64 -5.15
N ALA A 101 8.41 -8.75 -5.29
CA ALA A 101 7.86 -9.48 -4.15
C ALA A 101 8.98 -10.30 -3.47
N VAL A 102 9.14 -10.14 -2.16
CA VAL A 102 10.20 -10.82 -1.37
C VAL A 102 9.62 -11.77 -0.31
N GLY A 103 8.32 -12.01 -0.31
CA GLY A 103 7.65 -12.94 0.57
C GLY A 103 7.81 -12.59 2.06
N ASN A 104 7.99 -13.60 2.90
CA ASN A 104 8.14 -13.41 4.34
C ASN A 104 9.57 -12.99 4.73
N ALA A 105 9.95 -11.75 4.44
CA ALA A 105 11.28 -11.22 4.74
C ALA A 105 11.57 -11.20 6.24
N ALA A 106 10.58 -10.87 7.09
CA ALA A 106 10.75 -10.89 8.55
C ALA A 106 11.06 -12.29 9.08
N GLY A 107 10.34 -13.31 8.61
CA GLY A 107 10.61 -14.71 8.98
C GLY A 107 11.97 -15.19 8.49
N SER A 108 12.38 -14.76 7.28
CA SER A 108 13.72 -15.08 6.75
C SER A 108 14.83 -14.44 7.59
N GLY A 109 14.69 -13.18 7.97
CA GLY A 109 15.63 -12.47 8.83
C GLY A 109 15.73 -13.13 10.22
N ALA A 110 14.59 -13.44 10.85
CA ALA A 110 14.55 -14.14 12.13
C ALA A 110 15.28 -15.51 12.07
N LYS A 111 15.06 -16.25 10.99
CA LYS A 111 15.77 -17.54 10.77
C LYS A 111 17.28 -17.33 10.64
N MET A 112 17.74 -16.31 9.92
CA MET A 112 19.17 -16.00 9.81
C MET A 112 19.79 -15.70 11.17
N MET A 113 19.15 -14.88 12.00
CA MET A 113 19.62 -14.55 13.34
C MET A 113 19.69 -15.76 14.27
N VAL A 114 18.72 -16.67 14.21
CA VAL A 114 18.74 -17.91 15.03
C VAL A 114 19.83 -18.88 14.57
N CYS A 115 20.12 -18.93 13.28
CA CYS A 115 21.09 -19.88 12.71
C CYS A 115 22.54 -19.38 12.73
N SER A 116 22.78 -18.08 12.95
CA SER A 116 24.13 -17.48 12.86
C SER A 116 24.32 -16.42 13.94
N LYS A 117 25.36 -16.62 14.78
CA LYS A 117 25.75 -15.62 15.78
C LYS A 117 26.22 -14.31 15.13
N ASP A 118 26.91 -14.41 14.00
CA ASP A 118 27.42 -13.23 13.28
C ASP A 118 26.26 -12.41 12.74
N GLU A 119 25.24 -13.04 12.14
CA GLU A 119 24.04 -12.35 11.68
C GLU A 119 23.25 -11.74 12.84
N PHE A 120 23.20 -12.41 13.99
CA PHE A 120 22.57 -11.84 15.19
C PHE A 120 23.31 -10.58 15.65
N THR A 121 24.65 -10.60 15.73
CA THR A 121 25.46 -9.44 16.12
C THR A 121 25.35 -8.28 15.11
N ARG A 122 25.23 -8.59 13.82
CA ARG A 122 25.05 -7.61 12.75
C ARG A 122 23.75 -6.80 12.89
N THR A 123 22.75 -7.31 13.61
CA THR A 123 21.51 -6.55 13.83
C THR A 123 21.74 -5.28 14.66
N ASP A 124 22.69 -5.25 15.58
CA ASP A 124 23.01 -4.08 16.37
C ASP A 124 23.56 -2.95 15.48
N GLU A 125 24.40 -3.31 14.52
CA GLU A 125 24.89 -2.38 13.50
C GLU A 125 23.75 -1.86 12.62
N LEU A 126 22.87 -2.74 12.14
CA LEU A 126 21.73 -2.36 11.30
C LEU A 126 20.78 -1.40 12.04
N ILE A 127 20.46 -1.67 13.32
CA ILE A 127 19.57 -0.85 14.12
C ILE A 127 20.12 0.58 14.26
N SER A 128 21.44 0.76 14.36
CA SER A 128 22.07 2.08 14.46
C SER A 128 21.86 2.97 13.22
N HIS A 129 21.48 2.39 12.09
CA HIS A 129 21.23 3.10 10.83
C HIS A 129 19.72 3.29 10.53
N ILE A 130 18.83 2.83 11.42
CA ILE A 130 17.39 2.97 11.25
C ILE A 130 16.91 4.23 11.94
N GLU A 131 16.28 5.11 11.18
CA GLU A 131 15.60 6.29 11.68
C GLU A 131 14.08 6.08 11.66
N PHE A 132 13.41 6.52 12.72
CA PHE A 132 11.95 6.49 12.80
C PHE A 132 11.38 7.85 12.39
N ILE A 133 10.42 7.84 11.47
CA ILE A 133 9.68 9.03 11.04
C ILE A 133 8.22 8.87 11.46
N GLU A 134 7.75 9.75 12.35
CA GLU A 134 6.33 9.83 12.72
C GLU A 134 5.54 10.58 11.64
N LEU A 135 5.06 9.84 10.64
CA LEU A 135 4.38 10.42 9.47
C LEU A 135 3.14 11.24 9.84
N ALA A 136 2.38 10.80 10.86
CA ALA A 136 1.16 11.48 11.27
C ALA A 136 1.41 12.87 11.88
N SER A 137 2.63 13.13 12.37
CA SER A 137 3.05 14.41 12.92
C SER A 137 3.54 15.40 11.86
N LEU A 138 3.79 14.95 10.64
CA LEU A 138 4.21 15.81 9.54
C LEU A 138 3.10 16.78 9.13
N PRO A 139 3.38 18.07 8.96
CA PRO A 139 2.36 19.09 8.66
C PRO A 139 1.52 18.78 7.43
N ASP A 140 2.11 18.16 6.42
CA ASP A 140 1.47 17.87 5.15
C ASP A 140 0.79 16.50 5.08
N PHE A 141 0.88 15.68 6.14
CA PHE A 141 0.32 14.33 6.13
C PHE A 141 -1.17 14.31 5.79
N GLN A 142 -1.97 15.14 6.45
CA GLN A 142 -3.41 15.19 6.23
C GLN A 142 -3.76 15.59 4.79
N HIS A 143 -3.00 16.51 4.22
CA HIS A 143 -3.21 16.95 2.84
C HIS A 143 -2.86 15.83 1.84
N GLU A 144 -1.69 15.21 1.98
CA GLU A 144 -1.27 14.10 1.12
C GLU A 144 -2.18 12.88 1.29
N PHE A 145 -2.60 12.56 2.51
CA PHE A 145 -3.55 11.50 2.77
C PHE A 145 -4.88 11.71 2.03
N ALA A 146 -5.50 12.88 2.20
CA ALA A 146 -6.77 13.22 1.56
C ALA A 146 -6.68 13.20 0.02
N LYS A 147 -5.57 13.69 -0.53
CA LYS A 147 -5.29 13.68 -1.97
C LYS A 147 -5.20 12.24 -2.51
N ASN A 148 -4.51 11.37 -1.79
CA ASN A 148 -4.28 9.98 -2.18
C ASN A 148 -5.46 9.01 -1.87
N MET A 149 -6.54 9.46 -1.23
CA MET A 149 -7.76 8.66 -1.09
C MET A 149 -8.52 8.46 -2.40
N ARG A 150 -8.32 9.30 -3.41
CA ARG A 150 -8.95 9.14 -4.73
C ARG A 150 -8.31 7.99 -5.50
N PHE A 151 -9.14 7.32 -6.31
CA PHE A 151 -8.68 6.30 -7.26
C PHE A 151 -8.20 6.92 -8.56
#